data_9b05197a5036179b4d6ef470501fc8e1
#
_entry.id   9b05197a5036179b4d6ef470501fc8e1
#
_cell.length_a   1.000
_cell.length_b   1.000
_cell.length_c   1.000
_cell.angle_alpha   90.00
_cell.angle_beta   90.00
_cell.angle_gamma   90.00
#
_symmetry.space_group_name_H-M   'P 1'
#
loop_
_entity.id
_entity.type
_entity.pdbx_description
1 polymer ?
#
loop_
_entity_poly.entity_id
_entity_poly.type
_entity_poly.pdbx_seq_one_letter_code
_entity_poly.pdbx_strand_id
1 'polypeptide(L)'
;ISECLVGSEMCIRDRWLTGVDVLITGDRITGLVPTGSVKAREIVDLTGKTILPAFIDSHVHIESSMLTPAHFSDLVVPEGTGTVVADPHEIANVLGTEGIRFMIENAEGCPLDIRFMLPSCVPATPFEHAGAVLEADDLAPFFNDPAVLGLAEVMNVPGVLAGDEKLLKKIALARSLGRPVDGHAPGIKGINLQRFAAAGITSDHECSTPEEVRARIACGMAVNLREGSSARTLRTLLKAVTPENAASCLFCNDDAHACDVKARGNMQKHLRIAVEEGLPAMEAVRMATINAARHYGLKEVGAVAPGWRADLAVVDNLTDFNVTDVFLKGRLAAQEGQIIWKAPVKTIPDTVLSRVNTGPLSEKTFALPLTGRQARVIRLVPNDLLTEEDIRPVVTSDGLFDAARNPGLVKLAVIERHHATGNRGLAILSGYIREDARMDGAVAVTVAHDSHNLIIAGGSDADMLTAAEALRCTGGGMVLVKKGHVEALLALPVAGLMTTETAEVFIEKQAAFYAKLRSLFDFAEGIDPVMTMAFTALPVIPAVRLTDMGLFDVTRFAFTTVEV
;
A
#
# COMPACT_ATOMS: atom_id res chain seq x y z
N ILE A 1 11.98 -22.60 -31.79
CA ILE A 1 10.86 -22.62 -30.81
C ILE A 1 11.37 -23.40 -29.61
N SER A 2 11.47 -22.75 -28.46
CA SER A 2 11.95 -23.40 -27.23
C SER A 2 10.83 -24.14 -26.51
N GLU A 3 9.66 -23.53 -26.43
CA GLU A 3 8.51 -24.07 -25.69
C GLU A 3 7.23 -23.94 -26.48
N CYS A 4 6.28 -24.84 -26.23
CA CYS A 4 4.94 -24.85 -26.81
C CYS A 4 3.93 -25.19 -25.72
N LEU A 5 3.03 -24.27 -25.41
CA LEU A 5 1.92 -24.47 -24.48
C LEU A 5 0.72 -24.95 -25.27
N VAL A 6 0.23 -26.16 -24.97
CA VAL A 6 -0.78 -26.84 -25.81
C VAL A 6 -2.08 -27.11 -25.07
N GLY A 7 -3.18 -27.25 -25.82
CA GLY A 7 -4.43 -27.77 -25.33
C GLY A 7 -5.32 -26.81 -24.52
N SER A 8 -4.97 -25.54 -24.45
CA SER A 8 -5.66 -24.54 -23.65
C SER A 8 -6.65 -23.68 -24.42
N GLU A 9 -7.57 -23.05 -23.70
CA GLU A 9 -8.23 -21.83 -24.13
C GLU A 9 -7.35 -20.62 -23.80
N MET A 10 -7.39 -19.54 -24.59
CA MET A 10 -6.56 -18.37 -24.32
C MET A 10 -7.27 -17.04 -24.58
N CYS A 11 -6.93 -16.05 -23.74
CA CYS A 11 -7.32 -14.65 -23.92
C CYS A 11 -6.23 -13.90 -24.69
N ILE A 12 -6.47 -13.55 -25.96
CA ILE A 12 -5.46 -12.80 -26.71
C ILE A 12 -5.47 -11.30 -26.36
N ARG A 13 -6.52 -10.59 -26.66
CA ARG A 13 -6.66 -9.15 -26.37
C ARG A 13 -8.12 -8.73 -26.35
N ASP A 14 -8.89 -9.26 -27.26
CA ASP A 14 -10.26 -8.87 -27.56
C ASP A 14 -11.21 -10.07 -27.71
N ARG A 15 -10.67 -11.29 -27.64
CA ARG A 15 -11.43 -12.53 -27.79
C ARG A 15 -10.75 -13.75 -27.20
N TRP A 16 -11.54 -14.78 -27.00
CA TRP A 16 -11.04 -16.10 -26.63
C TRP A 16 -10.67 -16.89 -27.90
N LEU A 17 -9.56 -17.63 -27.85
CA LEU A 17 -9.16 -18.60 -28.86
C LEU A 17 -9.11 -19.99 -28.25
N THR A 18 -9.60 -20.98 -28.98
CA THR A 18 -9.55 -22.40 -28.62
C THR A 18 -8.85 -23.19 -29.74
N GLY A 19 -8.27 -24.33 -29.41
CA GLY A 19 -7.56 -25.17 -30.38
C GLY A 19 -6.31 -24.52 -30.95
N VAL A 20 -5.63 -23.73 -30.16
CA VAL A 20 -4.42 -22.97 -30.54
C VAL A 20 -3.32 -23.21 -29.49
N ASP A 21 -2.09 -23.40 -29.98
CA ASP A 21 -0.89 -23.51 -29.16
C ASP A 21 -0.12 -22.18 -29.13
N VAL A 22 0.48 -21.84 -27.97
CA VAL A 22 1.34 -20.67 -27.81
C VAL A 22 2.78 -21.08 -27.94
N LEU A 23 3.46 -20.54 -28.94
CA LEU A 23 4.89 -20.79 -29.18
C LEU A 23 5.74 -19.71 -28.53
N ILE A 24 6.74 -20.12 -27.77
CA ILE A 24 7.65 -19.22 -27.05
C ILE A 24 9.09 -19.47 -27.51
N THR A 25 9.86 -18.39 -27.71
CA THR A 25 11.28 -18.44 -27.97
C THR A 25 11.99 -17.32 -27.19
N GLY A 26 12.84 -17.70 -26.27
CA GLY A 26 13.46 -16.76 -25.32
C GLY A 26 12.37 -16.14 -24.43
N ASP A 27 12.30 -14.82 -24.39
CA ASP A 27 11.33 -14.07 -23.59
C ASP A 27 10.04 -13.69 -24.36
N ARG A 28 9.87 -14.18 -25.62
CA ARG A 28 8.82 -13.72 -26.54
C ARG A 28 7.88 -14.82 -26.98
N ILE A 29 6.62 -14.43 -27.14
CA ILE A 29 5.64 -15.21 -27.89
C ILE A 29 6.00 -15.10 -29.38
N THR A 30 6.26 -16.22 -30.05
CA THR A 30 6.66 -16.23 -31.44
C THR A 30 5.56 -16.67 -32.39
N GLY A 31 4.49 -17.26 -31.87
CA GLY A 31 3.35 -17.67 -32.69
C GLY A 31 2.16 -18.13 -31.86
N LEU A 32 0.99 -18.02 -32.49
CA LEU A 32 -0.26 -18.66 -32.10
C LEU A 32 -0.66 -19.55 -33.28
N VAL A 33 -0.64 -20.86 -33.09
CA VAL A 33 -0.78 -21.82 -34.21
C VAL A 33 -1.84 -22.89 -33.89
N PRO A 34 -2.47 -23.52 -34.89
CA PRO A 34 -3.37 -24.64 -34.62
C PRO A 34 -2.71 -25.75 -33.81
N THR A 35 -3.43 -26.29 -32.83
CA THR A 35 -2.90 -27.30 -31.90
C THR A 35 -2.27 -28.48 -32.66
N GLY A 36 -1.04 -28.83 -32.25
CA GLY A 36 -0.26 -29.91 -32.77
C GLY A 36 0.37 -29.67 -34.15
N SER A 37 0.27 -28.44 -34.70
CA SER A 37 0.79 -28.12 -36.05
C SER A 37 2.30 -27.90 -36.08
N VAL A 38 2.98 -27.69 -34.94
CA VAL A 38 4.41 -27.37 -34.85
C VAL A 38 5.10 -28.26 -33.81
N LYS A 39 6.37 -28.60 -34.07
CA LYS A 39 7.23 -29.29 -33.09
C LYS A 39 8.04 -28.27 -32.32
N ALA A 40 8.04 -28.39 -31.00
CA ALA A 40 8.86 -27.61 -30.08
C ALA A 40 9.88 -28.50 -29.37
N ARG A 41 10.90 -27.90 -28.78
CA ARG A 41 11.87 -28.62 -27.96
C ARG A 41 11.25 -29.10 -26.65
N GLU A 42 10.39 -28.28 -26.06
CA GLU A 42 9.66 -28.58 -24.86
C GLU A 42 8.16 -28.34 -25.11
N ILE A 43 7.32 -29.22 -24.60
CA ILE A 43 5.86 -29.11 -24.70
C ILE A 43 5.30 -29.15 -23.30
N VAL A 44 4.52 -28.13 -22.95
CA VAL A 44 3.78 -28.06 -21.69
C VAL A 44 2.31 -28.26 -21.99
N ASP A 45 1.74 -29.34 -21.48
CA ASP A 45 0.32 -29.66 -21.65
C ASP A 45 -0.54 -28.88 -20.64
N LEU A 46 -1.38 -27.99 -21.15
CA LEU A 46 -2.30 -27.16 -20.37
C LEU A 46 -3.77 -27.47 -20.75
N THR A 47 -4.04 -28.70 -21.19
CA THR A 47 -5.39 -29.14 -21.56
C THR A 47 -6.38 -28.90 -20.42
N GLY A 48 -7.49 -28.22 -20.73
CA GLY A 48 -8.55 -27.87 -19.78
C GLY A 48 -8.28 -26.64 -18.92
N LYS A 49 -7.14 -25.97 -19.14
CA LYS A 49 -6.81 -24.69 -18.47
C LYS A 49 -6.97 -23.51 -19.43
N THR A 50 -6.91 -22.30 -18.88
CA THR A 50 -7.00 -21.06 -19.68
C THR A 50 -5.70 -20.25 -19.52
N ILE A 51 -5.08 -19.87 -20.64
CA ILE A 51 -3.92 -18.98 -20.68
C ILE A 51 -4.40 -17.53 -20.77
N LEU A 52 -3.95 -16.71 -19.82
CA LEU A 52 -4.18 -15.28 -19.74
C LEU A 52 -2.83 -14.53 -19.83
N PRO A 53 -2.82 -13.25 -20.23
CA PRO A 53 -1.67 -12.41 -19.92
C PRO A 53 -1.46 -12.37 -18.39
N ALA A 54 -0.23 -12.36 -17.92
CA ALA A 54 0.05 -12.15 -16.50
C ALA A 54 -0.55 -10.81 -16.04
N PHE A 55 -1.06 -10.80 -14.81
CA PHE A 55 -1.82 -9.67 -14.29
C PHE A 55 -0.91 -8.48 -13.96
N ILE A 56 -1.48 -7.28 -14.05
CA ILE A 56 -0.83 -6.02 -13.72
C ILE A 56 -1.58 -5.38 -12.55
N ASP A 57 -0.87 -5.16 -11.45
CA ASP A 57 -1.35 -4.33 -10.36
C ASP A 57 -1.03 -2.87 -10.70
N SER A 58 -2.05 -2.06 -10.91
CA SER A 58 -1.88 -0.72 -11.45
C SER A 58 -1.51 0.34 -10.41
N HIS A 59 -1.55 0.00 -9.11
CA HIS A 59 -1.09 0.86 -8.02
C HIS A 59 -0.91 0.05 -6.73
N VAL A 60 0.29 0.08 -6.17
CA VAL A 60 0.60 -0.64 -4.93
C VAL A 60 1.72 0.05 -4.15
N HIS A 61 1.61 0.04 -2.80
CA HIS A 61 2.70 0.33 -1.88
C HIS A 61 3.31 -0.98 -1.42
N ILE A 62 4.49 -1.32 -1.95
CA ILE A 62 5.18 -2.58 -1.59
C ILE A 62 5.47 -2.61 -0.09
N GLU A 63 5.79 -1.47 0.50
CA GLU A 63 6.09 -1.27 1.91
C GLU A 63 4.93 -1.68 2.82
N SER A 64 3.68 -1.52 2.37
CA SER A 64 2.49 -1.96 3.12
C SER A 64 2.43 -3.48 3.31
N SER A 65 3.10 -4.24 2.44
CA SER A 65 3.30 -5.67 2.65
C SER A 65 4.33 -5.97 3.75
N MET A 66 5.11 -4.96 4.16
CA MET A 66 6.27 -5.06 5.06
C MET A 66 7.40 -5.96 4.51
N LEU A 67 7.39 -6.25 3.21
CA LEU A 67 8.40 -7.02 2.49
C LEU A 67 9.24 -6.10 1.60
N THR A 68 10.51 -6.44 1.41
CA THR A 68 11.32 -5.79 0.37
C THR A 68 10.81 -6.17 -1.03
N PRO A 69 11.10 -5.39 -2.09
CA PRO A 69 10.68 -5.70 -3.46
C PRO A 69 10.99 -7.13 -3.90
N ALA A 70 12.15 -7.67 -3.53
CA ALA A 70 12.52 -9.05 -3.85
C ALA A 70 11.60 -10.08 -3.18
N HIS A 71 11.31 -9.92 -1.89
CA HIS A 71 10.42 -10.84 -1.16
C HIS A 71 8.94 -10.63 -1.53
N PHE A 72 8.54 -9.42 -1.87
CA PHE A 72 7.23 -9.14 -2.43
C PHE A 72 7.02 -9.82 -3.79
N SER A 73 8.05 -9.81 -4.66
CA SER A 73 8.02 -10.55 -5.92
C SER A 73 7.75 -12.04 -5.71
N ASP A 74 8.44 -12.67 -4.75
CA ASP A 74 8.26 -14.10 -4.46
C ASP A 74 6.85 -14.41 -3.91
N LEU A 75 6.19 -13.43 -3.27
CA LEU A 75 4.83 -13.58 -2.74
C LEU A 75 3.76 -13.48 -3.84
N VAL A 76 3.87 -12.50 -4.75
CA VAL A 76 2.75 -12.18 -5.67
C VAL A 76 2.84 -12.88 -7.02
N VAL A 77 4.02 -13.33 -7.43
CA VAL A 77 4.19 -14.05 -8.71
C VAL A 77 3.39 -15.36 -8.73
N PRO A 78 3.37 -16.21 -7.67
CA PRO A 78 2.54 -17.40 -7.65
C PRO A 78 1.03 -17.14 -7.81
N GLU A 79 0.59 -15.90 -7.55
CA GLU A 79 -0.79 -15.44 -7.67
C GLU A 79 -1.11 -14.88 -9.08
N GLY A 80 -0.21 -15.06 -10.05
CA GLY A 80 -0.40 -14.66 -11.45
C GLY A 80 -0.02 -13.23 -11.78
N THR A 81 0.49 -12.45 -10.81
CA THR A 81 0.91 -11.07 -11.04
C THR A 81 2.30 -11.05 -11.70
N GLY A 82 2.38 -10.45 -12.89
CA GLY A 82 3.64 -10.35 -13.65
C GLY A 82 4.24 -8.96 -13.68
N THR A 83 3.43 -7.92 -13.39
CA THR A 83 3.87 -6.54 -13.36
C THR A 83 3.15 -5.79 -12.23
N VAL A 84 3.84 -4.88 -11.56
CA VAL A 84 3.25 -3.94 -10.61
C VAL A 84 3.72 -2.52 -10.89
N VAL A 85 2.84 -1.54 -10.64
CA VAL A 85 3.15 -0.11 -10.64
C VAL A 85 3.21 0.33 -9.18
N ALA A 86 4.42 0.46 -8.66
CA ALA A 86 4.68 0.74 -7.26
C ALA A 86 4.90 2.23 -7.02
N ASP A 87 4.31 2.77 -5.96
CA ASP A 87 4.60 4.09 -5.43
C ASP A 87 5.41 3.95 -4.14
N PRO A 88 6.72 4.26 -4.14
CA PRO A 88 7.58 4.11 -2.98
C PRO A 88 7.58 5.34 -2.07
N HIS A 89 6.45 6.06 -1.93
CA HIS A 89 6.43 7.27 -1.10
C HIS A 89 6.64 6.97 0.40
N GLU A 90 6.28 5.78 0.84
CA GLU A 90 6.44 5.37 2.23
C GLU A 90 7.92 5.36 2.65
N ILE A 91 8.76 4.63 1.93
CA ILE A 91 10.21 4.65 2.22
C ILE A 91 10.83 6.01 1.87
N ALA A 92 10.30 6.73 0.90
CA ALA A 92 10.76 8.07 0.55
C ALA A 92 10.50 9.07 1.68
N ASN A 93 9.42 8.92 2.45
CA ASN A 93 9.16 9.72 3.65
C ASN A 93 10.20 9.47 4.76
N VAL A 94 10.88 8.31 4.76
CA VAL A 94 11.92 7.99 5.75
C VAL A 94 13.32 8.34 5.24
N LEU A 95 13.64 8.03 3.98
CA LEU A 95 15.01 8.03 3.43
C LEU A 95 15.18 8.93 2.19
N GLY A 96 14.12 9.63 1.76
CA GLY A 96 14.18 10.48 0.58
C GLY A 96 14.57 9.71 -0.68
N THR A 97 15.45 10.31 -1.47
CA THR A 97 15.95 9.71 -2.72
C THR A 97 16.74 8.42 -2.53
N GLU A 98 17.33 8.21 -1.34
CA GLU A 98 18.02 6.96 -1.02
C GLU A 98 17.02 5.80 -0.92
N GLY A 99 15.85 6.03 -0.32
CA GLY A 99 14.77 5.05 -0.27
C GLY A 99 14.25 4.66 -1.65
N ILE A 100 14.02 5.64 -2.52
CA ILE A 100 13.61 5.40 -3.91
C ILE A 100 14.65 4.53 -4.63
N ARG A 101 15.94 4.88 -4.50
CA ARG A 101 17.04 4.12 -5.12
C ARG A 101 17.09 2.69 -4.60
N PHE A 102 16.98 2.50 -3.29
CA PHE A 102 16.94 1.17 -2.68
C PHE A 102 15.81 0.31 -3.27
N MET A 103 14.60 0.85 -3.41
CA MET A 103 13.46 0.11 -3.97
C MET A 103 13.73 -0.33 -5.42
N ILE A 104 14.26 0.58 -6.25
CA ILE A 104 14.61 0.29 -7.64
C ILE A 104 15.70 -0.79 -7.72
N GLU A 105 16.81 -0.60 -6.99
CA GLU A 105 17.93 -1.54 -6.99
C GLU A 105 17.54 -2.92 -6.43
N ASN A 106 16.70 -2.96 -5.39
CA ASN A 106 16.23 -4.22 -4.82
C ASN A 106 15.28 -4.98 -5.75
N ALA A 107 14.55 -4.27 -6.62
CA ALA A 107 13.68 -4.85 -7.64
C ALA A 107 14.42 -5.46 -8.83
N GLU A 108 15.68 -5.06 -9.08
CA GLU A 108 16.45 -5.55 -10.23
C GLU A 108 16.66 -7.06 -10.21
N GLY A 109 16.40 -7.70 -11.35
CA GLY A 109 16.58 -9.15 -11.53
C GLY A 109 15.46 -10.00 -10.95
N CYS A 110 14.44 -9.40 -10.33
CA CYS A 110 13.25 -10.12 -9.88
C CYS A 110 12.47 -10.70 -11.08
N PRO A 111 11.80 -11.86 -10.90
CA PRO A 111 10.85 -12.35 -11.90
C PRO A 111 9.76 -11.32 -12.19
N LEU A 112 9.16 -10.76 -11.15
CA LEU A 112 8.18 -9.68 -11.21
C LEU A 112 8.77 -8.45 -11.90
N ASP A 113 8.03 -7.84 -12.80
CA ASP A 113 8.37 -6.55 -13.42
C ASP A 113 7.86 -5.41 -12.54
N ILE A 114 8.73 -4.89 -11.67
CA ILE A 114 8.37 -3.81 -10.76
C ILE A 114 8.68 -2.48 -11.42
N ARG A 115 7.64 -1.67 -11.65
CA ARG A 115 7.73 -0.33 -12.20
C ARG A 115 7.39 0.69 -11.13
N PHE A 116 8.05 1.84 -11.16
CA PHE A 116 7.93 2.84 -10.11
C PHE A 116 7.31 4.13 -10.62
N MET A 117 6.46 4.70 -9.79
CA MET A 117 6.02 6.09 -9.89
C MET A 117 6.80 6.90 -8.84
N LEU A 118 7.26 8.10 -9.17
CA LEU A 118 8.04 8.92 -8.24
C LEU A 118 7.11 9.67 -7.27
N PRO A 119 7.39 9.70 -5.97
CA PRO A 119 6.54 10.33 -4.96
C PRO A 119 6.27 11.80 -5.23
N SER A 120 5.01 12.20 -5.23
CA SER A 120 4.60 13.60 -5.45
C SER A 120 4.64 14.44 -4.17
N CYS A 121 4.30 13.81 -3.04
CA CYS A 121 4.08 14.47 -1.75
C CYS A 121 4.94 13.80 -0.67
N VAL A 122 6.13 14.32 -0.42
CA VAL A 122 7.03 13.92 0.67
C VAL A 122 7.53 15.19 1.36
N PRO A 123 7.07 15.47 2.59
CA PRO A 123 5.94 14.84 3.30
C PRO A 123 4.57 15.13 2.64
N ALA A 124 3.52 14.42 3.09
CA ALA A 124 2.16 14.61 2.61
C ALA A 124 1.64 16.01 2.91
N THR A 125 1.96 16.55 4.09
CA THR A 125 1.56 17.90 4.53
C THR A 125 2.69 18.63 5.25
N PRO A 126 2.62 19.98 5.38
CA PRO A 126 3.57 20.75 6.18
C PRO A 126 3.32 20.67 7.72
N PHE A 127 2.38 19.86 8.16
CA PHE A 127 1.96 19.75 9.58
C PHE A 127 2.54 18.52 10.30
N GLU A 128 3.58 17.94 9.70
CA GLU A 128 4.34 16.80 10.23
C GLU A 128 5.78 16.87 9.75
N HIS A 129 6.69 16.21 10.46
CA HIS A 129 8.06 16.04 10.01
C HIS A 129 8.24 14.61 9.46
N ALA A 130 8.78 14.52 8.26
CA ALA A 130 9.24 13.28 7.66
C ALA A 130 10.77 13.22 7.63
N GLY A 131 11.34 12.09 7.23
CA GLY A 131 12.80 11.91 7.09
C GLY A 131 13.39 12.70 5.91
N ALA A 132 12.56 13.14 4.97
CA ALA A 132 12.98 13.93 3.83
C ALA A 132 11.89 14.91 3.37
N VAL A 133 12.32 15.90 2.58
CA VAL A 133 11.46 16.76 1.77
C VAL A 133 11.94 16.65 0.34
N LEU A 134 11.07 16.21 -0.57
CA LEU A 134 11.44 16.00 -1.97
C LEU A 134 10.82 17.08 -2.86
N GLU A 135 11.67 17.74 -3.65
CA GLU A 135 11.29 18.72 -4.63
C GLU A 135 11.44 18.16 -6.06
N ALA A 136 10.99 18.89 -7.07
CA ALA A 136 11.06 18.44 -8.46
C ALA A 136 12.49 18.15 -8.93
N ASP A 137 13.46 18.92 -8.44
CA ASP A 137 14.86 18.78 -8.84
C ASP A 137 15.51 17.51 -8.23
N ASP A 138 15.02 17.02 -7.09
CA ASP A 138 15.44 15.76 -6.47
C ASP A 138 14.93 14.55 -7.26
N LEU A 139 13.73 14.67 -7.85
CA LEU A 139 13.07 13.61 -8.62
C LEU A 139 13.54 13.54 -10.08
N ALA A 140 13.94 14.67 -10.65
CA ALA A 140 14.29 14.78 -12.06
C ALA A 140 15.31 13.73 -12.56
N PRO A 141 16.39 13.40 -11.81
CA PRO A 141 17.36 12.40 -12.25
C PRO A 141 16.76 10.99 -12.41
N PHE A 142 15.76 10.63 -11.59
CA PHE A 142 15.14 9.30 -11.61
C PHE A 142 14.28 9.04 -12.84
N PHE A 143 13.77 10.08 -13.52
CA PHE A 143 13.02 9.91 -14.76
C PHE A 143 13.87 9.34 -15.92
N ASN A 144 15.20 9.30 -15.78
CA ASN A 144 16.09 8.64 -16.73
C ASN A 144 16.17 7.12 -16.51
N ASP A 145 15.69 6.62 -15.37
CA ASP A 145 15.67 5.20 -15.09
C ASP A 145 14.50 4.53 -15.86
N PRO A 146 14.76 3.44 -16.61
CA PRO A 146 13.71 2.75 -17.37
C PRO A 146 12.65 2.09 -16.48
N ALA A 147 12.92 1.86 -15.20
CA ALA A 147 11.93 1.35 -14.25
C ALA A 147 10.91 2.42 -13.83
N VAL A 148 11.21 3.71 -14.03
CA VAL A 148 10.35 4.83 -13.63
C VAL A 148 9.36 5.17 -14.74
N LEU A 149 8.06 5.16 -14.40
CA LEU A 149 6.98 5.41 -15.35
C LEU A 149 6.45 6.84 -15.29
N GLY A 150 6.30 7.44 -14.10
CA GLY A 150 5.64 8.73 -13.96
C GLY A 150 5.76 9.34 -12.57
N LEU A 151 4.85 10.25 -12.26
CA LEU A 151 4.67 10.84 -10.93
C LEU A 151 3.55 10.11 -10.20
N ALA A 152 3.83 9.67 -8.99
CA ALA A 152 2.91 8.94 -8.13
C ALA A 152 1.77 9.84 -7.63
N GLU A 153 0.91 9.25 -6.84
CA GLU A 153 -0.34 9.84 -6.36
C GLU A 153 -0.19 11.26 -5.79
N VAL A 154 -0.96 12.17 -6.37
CA VAL A 154 -1.01 13.57 -5.91
C VAL A 154 -2.05 13.68 -4.79
N MET A 155 -1.59 13.52 -3.54
CA MET A 155 -2.44 13.55 -2.34
C MET A 155 -2.81 14.98 -1.90
N ASN A 156 -1.96 15.96 -2.14
CA ASN A 156 -2.21 17.34 -1.73
C ASN A 156 -3.17 18.05 -2.70
N VAL A 157 -4.43 17.60 -2.71
CA VAL A 157 -5.50 18.22 -3.52
C VAL A 157 -5.68 19.72 -3.21
N PRO A 158 -5.69 20.16 -1.92
CA PRO A 158 -5.75 21.58 -1.60
C PRO A 158 -4.61 22.38 -2.23
N GLY A 159 -3.39 21.85 -2.23
CA GLY A 159 -2.23 22.48 -2.86
C GLY A 159 -2.41 22.66 -4.37
N VAL A 160 -2.87 21.63 -5.09
CA VAL A 160 -3.19 21.74 -6.52
C VAL A 160 -4.22 22.83 -6.78
N LEU A 161 -5.31 22.85 -6.00
CA LEU A 161 -6.40 23.81 -6.16
C LEU A 161 -5.99 25.24 -5.81
N ALA A 162 -5.07 25.41 -4.85
CA ALA A 162 -4.52 26.71 -4.45
C ALA A 162 -3.39 27.21 -5.37
N GLY A 163 -2.83 26.34 -6.22
CA GLY A 163 -1.74 26.70 -7.13
C GLY A 163 -0.36 26.63 -6.46
N ASP A 164 -0.12 25.65 -5.58
CA ASP A 164 1.19 25.41 -4.95
C ASP A 164 2.26 25.22 -6.03
N GLU A 165 3.19 26.18 -6.12
CA GLU A 165 4.21 26.21 -7.16
C GLU A 165 5.14 24.99 -7.12
N LYS A 166 5.50 24.50 -5.93
CA LYS A 166 6.39 23.36 -5.76
C LYS A 166 5.74 22.07 -6.25
N LEU A 167 4.49 21.84 -5.88
CA LEU A 167 3.72 20.68 -6.32
C LEU A 167 3.44 20.74 -7.83
N LEU A 168 3.03 21.91 -8.34
CA LEU A 168 2.79 22.09 -9.76
C LEU A 168 4.06 21.93 -10.61
N LYS A 169 5.25 22.25 -10.07
CA LYS A 169 6.54 22.02 -10.74
C LYS A 169 6.81 20.51 -10.92
N LYS A 170 6.48 19.66 -9.92
CA LYS A 170 6.60 18.20 -10.05
C LYS A 170 5.66 17.64 -11.12
N ILE A 171 4.40 18.06 -11.10
CA ILE A 171 3.40 17.68 -12.10
C ILE A 171 3.85 18.12 -13.51
N ALA A 172 4.31 19.37 -13.66
CA ALA A 172 4.80 19.90 -14.93
C ALA A 172 6.03 19.14 -15.44
N LEU A 173 6.94 18.73 -14.55
CA LEU A 173 8.11 17.93 -14.90
C LEU A 173 7.68 16.59 -15.53
N ALA A 174 6.84 15.81 -14.87
CA ALA A 174 6.35 14.53 -15.39
C ALA A 174 5.64 14.71 -16.74
N ARG A 175 4.75 15.70 -16.85
CA ARG A 175 4.02 16.02 -18.09
C ARG A 175 4.93 16.42 -19.23
N SER A 176 5.97 17.20 -18.96
CA SER A 176 6.94 17.62 -19.99
C SER A 176 7.69 16.45 -20.62
N LEU A 177 7.81 15.34 -19.86
CA LEU A 177 8.41 14.09 -20.30
C LEU A 177 7.38 13.10 -20.89
N GLY A 178 6.11 13.50 -21.02
CA GLY A 178 5.04 12.63 -21.51
C GLY A 178 4.71 11.47 -20.57
N ARG A 179 4.99 11.63 -19.26
CA ARG A 179 4.77 10.61 -18.24
C ARG A 179 3.41 10.79 -17.55
N PRO A 180 2.73 9.71 -17.16
CA PRO A 180 1.48 9.78 -16.38
C PRO A 180 1.70 10.41 -15.01
N VAL A 181 0.63 10.95 -14.46
CA VAL A 181 0.57 11.50 -13.10
C VAL A 181 -0.64 10.89 -12.41
N ASP A 182 -0.42 10.13 -11.37
CA ASP A 182 -1.49 9.51 -10.60
C ASP A 182 -2.08 10.48 -9.57
N GLY A 183 -3.32 10.25 -9.19
CA GLY A 183 -4.05 11.05 -8.23
C GLY A 183 -4.55 10.24 -7.04
N HIS A 184 -4.69 10.96 -5.93
CA HIS A 184 -5.30 10.52 -4.69
C HIS A 184 -6.25 11.62 -4.22
N ALA A 185 -7.51 11.52 -4.58
CA ALA A 185 -8.44 12.64 -4.43
C ALA A 185 -9.79 12.21 -3.81
N PRO A 186 -9.81 11.76 -2.53
CA PRO A 186 -11.02 11.31 -1.87
C PRO A 186 -12.06 12.44 -1.80
N GLY A 187 -13.29 12.14 -2.21
CA GLY A 187 -14.43 13.04 -2.07
C GLY A 187 -14.44 14.29 -2.95
N ILE A 188 -13.42 14.54 -3.78
CA ILE A 188 -13.40 15.71 -4.68
C ILE A 188 -14.52 15.63 -5.73
N LYS A 189 -15.21 16.75 -6.00
CA LYS A 189 -16.39 16.80 -6.88
C LYS A 189 -16.46 18.11 -7.68
N GLY A 190 -17.27 18.09 -8.72
CA GLY A 190 -17.64 19.27 -9.50
C GLY A 190 -16.47 19.99 -10.12
N ILE A 191 -16.43 21.32 -10.00
CA ILE A 191 -15.38 22.15 -10.61
C ILE A 191 -13.99 21.86 -10.04
N ASN A 192 -13.88 21.45 -8.78
CA ASN A 192 -12.60 21.12 -8.17
C ASN A 192 -12.00 19.85 -8.79
N LEU A 193 -12.81 18.82 -9.07
CA LEU A 193 -12.36 17.64 -9.81
C LEU A 193 -11.86 18.02 -11.21
N GLN A 194 -12.59 18.88 -11.92
CA GLN A 194 -12.17 19.34 -13.24
C GLN A 194 -10.84 20.11 -13.18
N ARG A 195 -10.64 20.98 -12.17
CA ARG A 195 -9.38 21.68 -11.96
C ARG A 195 -8.22 20.75 -11.65
N PHE A 196 -8.49 19.73 -10.82
CA PHE A 196 -7.52 18.68 -10.47
C PHE A 196 -7.09 17.90 -11.72
N ALA A 197 -8.03 17.42 -12.53
CA ALA A 197 -7.74 16.76 -13.81
C ALA A 197 -7.02 17.71 -14.81
N ALA A 198 -7.44 18.98 -14.88
CA ALA A 198 -6.82 19.98 -15.76
C ALA A 198 -5.36 20.32 -15.37
N ALA A 199 -4.97 20.12 -14.11
CA ALA A 199 -3.57 20.23 -13.69
C ALA A 199 -2.69 19.15 -14.32
N GLY A 200 -3.29 18.05 -14.82
CA GLY A 200 -2.61 17.00 -15.57
C GLY A 200 -2.58 15.64 -14.88
N ILE A 201 -3.40 15.48 -13.85
CA ILE A 201 -3.59 14.18 -13.17
C ILE A 201 -4.39 13.26 -14.10
N THR A 202 -3.91 12.03 -14.30
CA THR A 202 -4.40 11.10 -15.31
C THR A 202 -5.20 9.92 -14.77
N SER A 203 -5.11 9.66 -13.46
CA SER A 203 -5.83 8.56 -12.78
C SER A 203 -6.28 8.97 -11.38
N ASP A 204 -7.10 8.13 -10.73
CA ASP A 204 -7.45 8.23 -9.31
C ASP A 204 -7.90 6.87 -8.79
N HIS A 205 -7.49 6.47 -7.58
CA HIS A 205 -7.87 5.22 -6.91
C HIS A 205 -8.76 5.43 -5.67
N GLU A 206 -9.03 6.67 -5.28
CA GLU A 206 -9.75 7.04 -4.06
C GLU A 206 -11.26 7.16 -4.21
N CYS A 207 -11.82 6.60 -5.28
CA CYS A 207 -13.28 6.51 -5.41
C CYS A 207 -13.87 5.57 -4.35
N SER A 208 -14.96 6.01 -3.72
CA SER A 208 -15.77 5.22 -2.78
C SER A 208 -17.18 4.94 -3.28
N THR A 209 -17.66 5.66 -4.30
CA THR A 209 -18.98 5.52 -4.89
C THR A 209 -18.94 5.36 -6.42
N PRO A 210 -19.97 4.72 -7.02
CA PRO A 210 -20.09 4.62 -8.48
C PRO A 210 -20.16 5.98 -9.18
N GLU A 211 -20.74 6.98 -8.53
CA GLU A 211 -20.85 8.36 -9.05
C GLU A 211 -19.48 9.01 -9.16
N GLU A 212 -18.59 8.76 -8.21
CA GLU A 212 -17.21 9.25 -8.25
C GLU A 212 -16.43 8.63 -9.40
N VAL A 213 -16.57 7.33 -9.64
CA VAL A 213 -15.98 6.65 -10.80
C VAL A 213 -16.42 7.32 -12.11
N ARG A 214 -17.73 7.49 -12.31
CA ARG A 214 -18.25 8.12 -13.52
C ARG A 214 -17.76 9.57 -13.69
N ALA A 215 -17.64 10.32 -12.58
CA ALA A 215 -17.15 11.70 -12.61
C ALA A 215 -15.68 11.79 -13.04
N ARG A 216 -14.77 10.89 -12.56
CA ARG A 216 -13.37 10.85 -13.00
C ARG A 216 -13.26 10.51 -14.47
N ILE A 217 -13.97 9.47 -14.92
CA ILE A 217 -13.99 9.08 -16.34
C ILE A 217 -14.51 10.22 -17.22
N ALA A 218 -15.56 10.94 -16.79
CA ALA A 218 -16.06 12.12 -17.50
C ALA A 218 -15.04 13.27 -17.58
N CYS A 219 -14.06 13.33 -16.67
CA CYS A 219 -12.93 14.26 -16.72
C CYS A 219 -11.74 13.72 -17.53
N GLY A 220 -11.86 12.56 -18.18
CA GLY A 220 -10.78 11.94 -18.97
C GLY A 220 -9.74 11.19 -18.13
N MET A 221 -10.01 10.95 -16.86
CA MET A 221 -9.12 10.20 -15.96
C MET A 221 -9.41 8.70 -16.03
N ALA A 222 -8.39 7.87 -15.87
CA ALA A 222 -8.56 6.45 -15.55
C ALA A 222 -8.96 6.29 -14.07
N VAL A 223 -9.58 5.16 -13.75
CA VAL A 223 -9.94 4.84 -12.35
C VAL A 223 -9.39 3.48 -11.99
N ASN A 224 -8.55 3.45 -10.95
CA ASN A 224 -8.04 2.22 -10.37
C ASN A 224 -9.04 1.74 -9.31
N LEU A 225 -9.75 0.64 -9.60
CA LEU A 225 -10.73 0.06 -8.69
C LEU A 225 -10.00 -0.79 -7.64
N ARG A 226 -10.12 -0.39 -6.38
CA ARG A 226 -9.28 -0.85 -5.28
C ARG A 226 -9.89 -2.01 -4.47
N GLU A 227 -9.07 -3.03 -4.19
CA GLU A 227 -9.39 -4.13 -3.27
C GLU A 227 -8.14 -4.55 -2.47
N GLY A 228 -7.70 -3.70 -1.57
CA GLY A 228 -6.53 -3.91 -0.70
C GLY A 228 -6.85 -4.53 0.65
N SER A 229 -5.96 -4.30 1.60
CA SER A 229 -6.14 -4.66 3.01
C SER A 229 -6.86 -3.55 3.78
N SER A 230 -6.49 -2.30 3.55
CA SER A 230 -7.04 -1.11 4.21
C SER A 230 -8.39 -0.69 3.62
N ALA A 231 -8.57 -0.81 2.31
CA ALA A 231 -9.79 -0.39 1.62
C ALA A 231 -10.28 -1.47 0.65
N ARG A 232 -11.57 -1.82 0.76
CA ARG A 232 -12.24 -2.90 0.02
C ARG A 232 -13.49 -2.37 -0.66
N THR A 233 -13.30 -1.57 -1.70
CA THR A 233 -14.39 -0.84 -2.37
C THR A 233 -14.80 -1.45 -3.71
N LEU A 234 -14.09 -2.45 -4.21
CA LEU A 234 -14.25 -3.00 -5.56
C LEU A 234 -15.71 -3.37 -5.89
N ARG A 235 -16.41 -4.14 -5.02
CA ARG A 235 -17.80 -4.56 -5.26
C ARG A 235 -18.76 -3.37 -5.45
N THR A 236 -18.52 -2.29 -4.72
CA THR A 236 -19.33 -1.07 -4.85
C THR A 236 -19.03 -0.36 -6.15
N LEU A 237 -17.75 -0.23 -6.51
CA LEU A 237 -17.30 0.54 -7.66
C LEU A 237 -17.59 -0.16 -8.99
N LEU A 238 -17.62 -1.49 -9.02
CA LEU A 238 -18.00 -2.28 -10.22
C LEU A 238 -19.38 -1.92 -10.76
N LYS A 239 -20.30 -1.41 -9.92
CA LYS A 239 -21.60 -0.91 -10.37
C LYS A 239 -21.54 0.31 -11.31
N ALA A 240 -20.37 0.95 -11.41
CA ALA A 240 -20.14 2.03 -12.36
C ALA A 240 -19.59 1.56 -13.70
N VAL A 241 -19.06 0.32 -13.77
CA VAL A 241 -18.40 -0.19 -14.96
C VAL A 241 -19.45 -0.60 -16.00
N THR A 242 -19.28 -0.14 -17.23
CA THR A 242 -20.11 -0.47 -18.40
C THR A 242 -19.20 -0.84 -19.57
N PRO A 243 -19.71 -1.49 -20.65
CA PRO A 243 -18.90 -1.78 -21.83
C PRO A 243 -18.22 -0.54 -22.45
N GLU A 244 -18.87 0.62 -22.34
CA GLU A 244 -18.37 1.88 -22.92
C GLU A 244 -17.22 2.48 -22.13
N ASN A 245 -17.18 2.27 -20.81
CA ASN A 245 -16.18 2.89 -19.94
C ASN A 245 -15.13 1.91 -19.36
N ALA A 246 -15.32 0.60 -19.53
CA ALA A 246 -14.43 -0.43 -18.98
C ALA A 246 -12.96 -0.21 -19.38
N ALA A 247 -12.71 0.37 -20.58
CA ALA A 247 -11.35 0.68 -21.04
C ALA A 247 -10.63 1.75 -20.18
N SER A 248 -11.37 2.55 -19.41
CA SER A 248 -10.84 3.55 -18.48
C SER A 248 -10.77 3.02 -17.04
N CYS A 249 -11.14 1.76 -16.80
CA CYS A 249 -11.09 1.13 -15.48
C CYS A 249 -9.93 0.14 -15.40
N LEU A 250 -9.21 0.19 -14.28
CA LEU A 250 -8.06 -0.64 -13.94
C LEU A 250 -8.31 -1.28 -12.57
N PHE A 251 -7.54 -2.29 -12.20
CA PHE A 251 -7.56 -2.86 -10.87
C PHE A 251 -6.27 -2.57 -10.11
N CYS A 252 -6.36 -2.31 -8.81
CA CYS A 252 -5.21 -2.13 -7.93
C CYS A 252 -5.45 -2.69 -6.53
N ASN A 253 -4.35 -3.02 -5.84
CA ASN A 253 -4.39 -3.37 -4.42
C ASN A 253 -4.26 -2.15 -3.52
N ASP A 254 -3.46 -1.15 -3.89
CA ASP A 254 -3.06 -0.07 -3.01
C ASP A 254 -2.27 -0.64 -1.79
N ASP A 255 -2.75 -0.50 -0.57
CA ASP A 255 -2.17 -1.14 0.61
C ASP A 255 -2.54 -2.63 0.69
N ALA A 256 -1.57 -3.51 0.52
CA ALA A 256 -1.76 -4.96 0.59
C ALA A 256 -0.79 -5.61 1.58
N HIS A 257 -1.32 -6.10 2.70
CA HIS A 257 -0.53 -6.84 3.67
C HIS A 257 -0.14 -8.22 3.16
N ALA A 258 1.07 -8.69 3.48
CA ALA A 258 1.56 -9.99 3.05
C ALA A 258 0.63 -11.15 3.48
N CYS A 259 0.08 -11.09 4.70
CA CYS A 259 -0.86 -12.11 5.18
C CYS A 259 -2.18 -12.13 4.41
N ASP A 260 -2.70 -10.97 3.99
CA ASP A 260 -3.92 -10.88 3.17
C ASP A 260 -3.69 -11.39 1.75
N VAL A 261 -2.54 -11.06 1.14
CA VAL A 261 -2.14 -11.59 -0.16
C VAL A 261 -2.08 -13.12 -0.10
N LYS A 262 -1.44 -13.67 0.93
CA LYS A 262 -1.36 -15.13 1.11
C LYS A 262 -2.71 -15.80 1.33
N ALA A 263 -3.62 -15.14 2.06
CA ALA A 263 -4.91 -15.73 2.42
C ALA A 263 -6.00 -15.56 1.33
N ARG A 264 -5.97 -14.45 0.59
CA ARG A 264 -7.05 -14.03 -0.33
C ARG A 264 -6.61 -13.99 -1.80
N GLY A 265 -5.32 -14.04 -2.04
CA GLY A 265 -4.71 -13.82 -3.35
C GLY A 265 -4.38 -12.35 -3.64
N ASN A 266 -3.72 -12.12 -4.76
CA ASN A 266 -3.37 -10.79 -5.24
C ASN A 266 -4.36 -10.33 -6.32
N MET A 267 -3.92 -10.15 -7.56
CA MET A 267 -4.78 -9.64 -8.65
C MET A 267 -5.90 -10.59 -9.07
N GLN A 268 -5.71 -11.91 -8.98
CA GLN A 268 -6.77 -12.88 -9.31
C GLN A 268 -8.02 -12.73 -8.44
N LYS A 269 -7.90 -12.22 -7.20
CA LYS A 269 -9.07 -11.93 -6.36
C LYS A 269 -9.96 -10.83 -6.96
N HIS A 270 -9.37 -9.84 -7.67
CA HIS A 270 -10.14 -8.79 -8.33
C HIS A 270 -10.95 -9.35 -9.50
N LEU A 271 -10.36 -10.26 -10.27
CA LEU A 271 -11.06 -10.91 -11.38
C LEU A 271 -12.23 -11.76 -10.86
N ARG A 272 -11.99 -12.54 -9.81
CA ARG A 272 -13.03 -13.35 -9.13
C ARG A 272 -14.20 -12.49 -8.67
N ILE A 273 -13.91 -11.43 -7.93
CA ILE A 273 -14.92 -10.48 -7.44
C ILE A 273 -15.68 -9.83 -8.61
N ALA A 274 -14.97 -9.43 -9.66
CA ALA A 274 -15.59 -8.78 -10.81
C ALA A 274 -16.58 -9.71 -11.53
N VAL A 275 -16.21 -10.98 -11.73
CA VAL A 275 -17.09 -11.99 -12.36
C VAL A 275 -18.26 -12.36 -11.43
N GLU A 276 -18.04 -12.50 -10.12
CA GLU A 276 -19.11 -12.70 -9.14
C GLU A 276 -20.15 -11.55 -9.17
N GLU A 277 -19.70 -10.30 -9.39
CA GLU A 277 -20.58 -9.13 -9.55
C GLU A 277 -21.19 -8.99 -10.96
N GLY A 278 -20.94 -9.97 -11.86
CA GLY A 278 -21.55 -10.05 -13.18
C GLY A 278 -20.79 -9.38 -14.32
N LEU A 279 -19.56 -8.90 -14.09
CA LEU A 279 -18.73 -8.38 -15.17
C LEU A 279 -18.26 -9.56 -16.06
N PRO A 280 -18.35 -9.45 -17.41
CA PRO A 280 -17.79 -10.49 -18.28
C PRO A 280 -16.31 -10.74 -18.01
N ALA A 281 -15.91 -12.02 -17.93
CA ALA A 281 -14.53 -12.40 -17.62
C ALA A 281 -13.49 -11.72 -18.54
N MET A 282 -13.82 -11.52 -19.83
CA MET A 282 -12.97 -10.81 -20.79
C MET A 282 -12.68 -9.37 -20.31
N GLU A 283 -13.70 -8.66 -19.86
CA GLU A 283 -13.53 -7.27 -19.40
C GLU A 283 -12.73 -7.24 -18.09
N ALA A 284 -12.98 -8.16 -17.16
CA ALA A 284 -12.20 -8.29 -15.93
C ALA A 284 -10.70 -8.52 -16.24
N VAL A 285 -10.40 -9.46 -17.16
CA VAL A 285 -9.01 -9.72 -17.59
C VAL A 285 -8.39 -8.48 -18.24
N ARG A 286 -9.13 -7.76 -19.09
CA ARG A 286 -8.61 -6.52 -19.71
C ARG A 286 -8.30 -5.44 -18.69
N MET A 287 -9.11 -5.28 -17.66
CA MET A 287 -8.88 -4.32 -16.57
C MET A 287 -7.63 -4.68 -15.75
N ALA A 288 -7.36 -5.98 -15.57
CA ALA A 288 -6.18 -6.48 -14.88
C ALA A 288 -4.91 -6.58 -15.77
N THR A 289 -4.97 -6.22 -17.06
CA THR A 289 -3.88 -6.46 -18.01
C THR A 289 -3.70 -5.29 -18.98
N ILE A 290 -4.31 -5.36 -20.15
CA ILE A 290 -4.05 -4.43 -21.28
C ILE A 290 -4.47 -2.98 -20.98
N ASN A 291 -5.50 -2.77 -20.15
CA ASN A 291 -5.93 -1.41 -19.81
C ASN A 291 -4.84 -0.72 -18.96
N ALA A 292 -4.33 -1.41 -17.93
CA ALA A 292 -3.23 -0.91 -17.11
C ALA A 292 -1.96 -0.69 -17.95
N ALA A 293 -1.61 -1.65 -18.81
CA ALA A 293 -0.46 -1.52 -19.70
C ALA A 293 -0.55 -0.28 -20.59
N ARG A 294 -1.74 0.02 -21.16
CA ARG A 294 -1.96 1.21 -22.01
C ARG A 294 -1.87 2.50 -21.21
N HIS A 295 -2.48 2.55 -20.02
CA HIS A 295 -2.48 3.74 -19.19
C HIS A 295 -1.05 4.16 -18.82
N TYR A 296 -0.23 3.21 -18.39
CA TYR A 296 1.15 3.47 -17.98
C TYR A 296 2.17 3.40 -19.13
N GLY A 297 1.73 3.21 -20.38
CA GLY A 297 2.61 3.16 -21.55
C GLY A 297 3.54 1.95 -21.57
N LEU A 298 3.19 0.86 -20.87
CA LEU A 298 3.93 -0.39 -20.90
C LEU A 298 3.78 -1.05 -22.27
N LYS A 299 4.91 -1.33 -22.91
CA LYS A 299 4.91 -1.90 -24.26
C LYS A 299 5.06 -3.41 -24.20
N GLU A 300 4.33 -4.10 -25.09
CA GLU A 300 4.48 -5.54 -25.32
C GLU A 300 4.16 -6.42 -24.10
N VAL A 301 3.33 -5.93 -23.18
CA VAL A 301 2.78 -6.66 -22.02
C VAL A 301 1.26 -6.49 -21.94
N GLY A 302 0.57 -7.41 -21.28
CA GLY A 302 -0.88 -7.36 -21.06
C GLY A 302 -1.73 -7.94 -22.20
N ALA A 303 -1.11 -8.67 -23.15
CA ALA A 303 -1.83 -9.46 -24.15
C ALA A 303 -1.01 -10.69 -24.57
N VAL A 304 -1.69 -11.77 -24.98
CA VAL A 304 -1.06 -12.94 -25.61
C VAL A 304 -1.03 -12.71 -27.11
N ALA A 305 0.09 -12.24 -27.63
CA ALA A 305 0.21 -11.90 -29.05
C ALA A 305 1.66 -12.14 -29.56
N PRO A 306 1.84 -12.54 -30.83
CA PRO A 306 3.18 -12.69 -31.42
C PRO A 306 4.01 -11.41 -31.32
N GLY A 307 5.27 -11.53 -30.92
CA GLY A 307 6.18 -10.43 -30.66
C GLY A 307 6.11 -9.84 -29.25
N TRP A 308 5.06 -10.16 -28.48
CA TRP A 308 4.90 -9.68 -27.10
C TRP A 308 5.71 -10.53 -26.12
N ARG A 309 6.00 -9.96 -24.98
CA ARG A 309 6.69 -10.65 -23.88
C ARG A 309 5.82 -11.82 -23.39
N ALA A 310 6.43 -12.96 -23.20
CA ALA A 310 5.75 -14.17 -22.75
C ALA A 310 5.58 -14.13 -21.21
N ASP A 311 4.74 -13.22 -20.76
CA ASP A 311 4.26 -13.10 -19.40
C ASP A 311 2.84 -13.60 -19.34
N LEU A 312 2.65 -14.80 -18.80
CA LEU A 312 1.41 -15.55 -18.87
C LEU A 312 1.01 -16.07 -17.49
N ALA A 313 -0.25 -15.95 -17.15
CA ALA A 313 -0.89 -16.63 -16.03
C ALA A 313 -1.81 -17.73 -16.58
N VAL A 314 -1.67 -18.92 -16.05
CA VAL A 314 -2.55 -20.06 -16.41
C VAL A 314 -3.49 -20.30 -15.25
N VAL A 315 -4.79 -20.32 -15.56
CA VAL A 315 -5.85 -20.53 -14.56
C VAL A 315 -6.66 -21.78 -14.88
N ASP A 316 -7.23 -22.39 -13.83
CA ASP A 316 -8.09 -23.56 -13.97
C ASP A 316 -9.43 -23.25 -14.62
N ASN A 317 -10.01 -22.08 -14.34
CA ASN A 317 -11.27 -21.63 -14.91
C ASN A 317 -11.41 -20.10 -14.81
N LEU A 318 -12.45 -19.55 -15.46
CA LEU A 318 -12.73 -18.11 -15.52
C LEU A 318 -13.76 -17.63 -14.47
N THR A 319 -14.03 -18.43 -13.46
CA THR A 319 -14.89 -18.08 -12.32
C THR A 319 -14.04 -17.85 -11.07
N ASP A 320 -13.23 -18.84 -10.73
CA ASP A 320 -12.41 -18.80 -9.51
C ASP A 320 -11.03 -18.20 -9.75
N PHE A 321 -10.53 -18.25 -11.00
CA PHE A 321 -9.21 -17.76 -11.38
C PHE A 321 -8.07 -18.31 -10.52
N ASN A 322 -8.14 -19.60 -10.12
CA ASN A 322 -7.05 -20.23 -9.40
C ASN A 322 -5.86 -20.38 -10.35
N VAL A 323 -4.75 -19.73 -10.01
CA VAL A 323 -3.53 -19.75 -10.81
C VAL A 323 -2.79 -21.06 -10.59
N THR A 324 -2.54 -21.80 -11.67
CA THR A 324 -1.82 -23.08 -11.61
C THR A 324 -0.38 -22.94 -12.06
N ASP A 325 -0.10 -22.13 -13.08
CA ASP A 325 1.23 -21.93 -13.62
C ASP A 325 1.42 -20.47 -13.98
N VAL A 326 2.62 -19.94 -13.80
CA VAL A 326 2.99 -18.59 -14.21
C VAL A 326 4.27 -18.64 -15.01
N PHE A 327 4.23 -18.08 -16.21
CA PHE A 327 5.40 -17.88 -17.04
C PHE A 327 5.73 -16.40 -17.11
N LEU A 328 6.95 -16.01 -16.80
CA LEU A 328 7.44 -14.65 -16.93
C LEU A 328 8.70 -14.63 -17.78
N LYS A 329 8.72 -13.71 -18.74
CA LYS A 329 9.83 -13.61 -19.71
C LYS A 329 10.14 -14.97 -20.37
N GLY A 330 9.07 -15.75 -20.66
CA GLY A 330 9.15 -17.07 -21.27
C GLY A 330 9.66 -18.20 -20.38
N ARG A 331 9.79 -17.99 -19.07
CA ARG A 331 10.26 -19.01 -18.12
C ARG A 331 9.17 -19.36 -17.13
N LEU A 332 9.06 -20.62 -16.75
CA LEU A 332 8.19 -21.02 -15.64
C LEU A 332 8.67 -20.35 -14.36
N ALA A 333 7.88 -19.42 -13.84
CA ALA A 333 8.20 -18.63 -12.67
C ALA A 333 7.53 -19.17 -11.39
N ALA A 334 6.32 -19.71 -11.51
CA ALA A 334 5.64 -20.37 -10.40
C ALA A 334 4.74 -21.50 -10.91
N GLN A 335 4.48 -22.50 -10.05
CA GLN A 335 3.59 -23.61 -10.32
C GLN A 335 2.92 -24.07 -9.04
N GLU A 336 1.62 -24.37 -9.10
CA GLU A 336 0.80 -24.87 -7.97
C GLU A 336 0.98 -24.01 -6.68
N GLY A 337 0.98 -22.68 -6.86
CA GLY A 337 1.13 -21.73 -5.76
C GLY A 337 2.56 -21.62 -5.16
N GLN A 338 3.55 -22.29 -5.79
CA GLN A 338 4.95 -22.28 -5.35
C GLN A 338 5.81 -21.48 -6.31
N ILE A 339 6.63 -20.57 -5.77
CA ILE A 339 7.62 -19.84 -6.57
C ILE A 339 8.75 -20.76 -6.99
N ILE A 340 9.04 -20.83 -8.30
CA ILE A 340 10.12 -21.63 -8.89
C ILE A 340 11.32 -20.73 -9.23
N TRP A 341 11.05 -19.61 -9.89
CA TRP A 341 12.07 -18.60 -10.19
C TRP A 341 12.03 -17.53 -9.11
N LYS A 342 12.84 -17.70 -8.07
CA LYS A 342 12.96 -16.77 -6.96
C LYS A 342 13.70 -15.49 -7.36
N ALA A 343 13.36 -14.41 -6.68
CA ALA A 343 14.11 -13.17 -6.74
C ALA A 343 15.57 -13.38 -6.26
N PRO A 344 16.54 -12.65 -6.79
CA PRO A 344 17.91 -12.74 -6.34
C PRO A 344 18.05 -12.26 -4.90
N VAL A 345 18.81 -12.99 -4.09
CA VAL A 345 19.16 -12.54 -2.74
C VAL A 345 20.12 -11.35 -2.87
N LYS A 346 19.69 -10.20 -2.36
CA LYS A 346 20.47 -8.97 -2.37
C LYS A 346 20.91 -8.59 -0.97
N THR A 347 22.13 -8.06 -0.86
CA THR A 347 22.60 -7.45 0.39
C THR A 347 21.81 -6.16 0.64
N ILE A 348 21.25 -6.02 1.82
CA ILE A 348 20.59 -4.79 2.25
C ILE A 348 21.68 -3.82 2.73
N PRO A 349 21.78 -2.60 2.16
CA PRO A 349 22.76 -1.61 2.58
C PRO A 349 22.53 -1.14 4.03
N ASP A 350 23.61 -0.92 4.78
CA ASP A 350 23.52 -0.39 6.16
C ASP A 350 22.85 0.99 6.21
N THR A 351 22.93 1.74 5.11
CA THR A 351 22.32 3.07 4.99
C THR A 351 20.81 3.07 5.07
N VAL A 352 20.15 1.95 4.76
CA VAL A 352 18.68 1.82 4.88
C VAL A 352 18.26 1.07 6.15
N LEU A 353 19.21 0.59 6.94
CA LEU A 353 18.91 -0.15 8.17
C LEU A 353 18.87 0.77 9.40
N SER A 354 18.11 0.34 10.41
CA SER A 354 18.12 0.95 11.77
C SER A 354 17.81 2.45 11.78
N ARG A 355 16.75 2.87 11.09
CA ARG A 355 16.36 4.28 10.94
C ARG A 355 15.34 4.75 11.98
N VAL A 356 15.63 4.52 13.27
CA VAL A 356 14.84 5.05 14.41
C VAL A 356 15.72 5.93 15.27
N ASN A 357 15.68 7.23 15.00
CA ASN A 357 16.49 8.25 15.67
C ASN A 357 15.60 9.27 16.38
N THR A 358 15.03 8.88 17.52
CA THR A 358 14.12 9.74 18.32
C THR A 358 14.84 10.75 19.22
N GLY A 359 16.17 10.66 19.35
CA GLY A 359 16.88 11.30 20.45
C GLY A 359 16.61 10.62 21.81
N PRO A 360 17.03 11.26 22.91
CA PRO A 360 16.82 10.71 24.26
C PRO A 360 15.35 10.70 24.66
N LEU A 361 14.87 9.56 25.16
CA LEU A 361 13.50 9.39 25.67
C LEU A 361 13.50 9.18 27.19
N SER A 362 12.40 9.49 27.82
CA SER A 362 12.13 9.23 29.24
C SER A 362 10.62 9.10 29.46
N GLU A 363 10.18 8.66 30.63
CA GLU A 363 8.75 8.64 30.96
C GLU A 363 8.10 10.04 30.81
N LYS A 364 8.86 11.12 31.09
CA LYS A 364 8.37 12.49 30.89
C LYS A 364 8.03 12.82 29.42
N THR A 365 8.59 12.07 28.47
CA THR A 365 8.24 12.19 27.05
C THR A 365 6.76 11.90 26.82
N PHE A 366 6.16 11.02 27.61
CA PHE A 366 4.77 10.57 27.50
C PHE A 366 3.82 11.25 28.48
N ALA A 367 4.33 12.11 29.35
CA ALA A 367 3.50 12.86 30.30
C ALA A 367 2.59 13.84 29.56
N LEU A 368 1.27 13.66 29.67
CA LEU A 368 0.24 14.52 29.06
C LEU A 368 -0.38 15.43 30.13
N PRO A 369 0.04 16.72 30.24
CA PRO A 369 -0.53 17.66 31.18
C PRO A 369 -1.99 17.98 30.85
N LEU A 370 -2.86 17.96 31.86
CA LEU A 370 -4.25 18.38 31.77
C LEU A 370 -4.66 19.04 33.08
N THR A 371 -5.20 20.26 33.00
CA THR A 371 -5.71 21.00 34.16
C THR A 371 -7.22 20.91 34.27
N GLY A 372 -7.89 20.70 33.13
CA GLY A 372 -9.35 20.57 33.03
C GLY A 372 -9.87 19.18 33.41
N ARG A 373 -11.20 19.09 33.49
CA ARG A 373 -11.92 17.82 33.71
C ARG A 373 -12.49 17.20 32.42
N GLN A 374 -12.25 17.84 31.30
CA GLN A 374 -12.65 17.39 29.99
C GLN A 374 -11.48 17.45 29.03
N ALA A 375 -11.40 16.49 28.11
CA ALA A 375 -10.39 16.46 27.07
C ALA A 375 -11.01 16.17 25.71
N ARG A 376 -10.44 16.76 24.68
CA ARG A 376 -10.67 16.39 23.30
C ARG A 376 -9.94 15.09 23.03
N VAL A 377 -10.68 14.06 22.59
CA VAL A 377 -10.15 12.74 22.28
C VAL A 377 -10.35 12.41 20.82
N ILE A 378 -9.45 11.63 20.24
CA ILE A 378 -9.59 11.02 18.92
C ILE A 378 -10.45 9.78 19.11
N ARG A 379 -11.69 9.79 18.60
CA ARG A 379 -12.56 8.62 18.61
C ARG A 379 -12.38 7.82 17.33
N LEU A 380 -11.97 6.55 17.47
CA LEU A 380 -11.84 5.63 16.35
C LEU A 380 -13.21 5.11 15.91
N VAL A 381 -13.39 4.95 14.60
CA VAL A 381 -14.62 4.43 13.99
C VAL A 381 -14.37 2.97 13.60
N PRO A 382 -15.19 2.01 14.08
CA PRO A 382 -15.03 0.60 13.73
C PRO A 382 -15.11 0.35 12.21
N ASN A 383 -14.20 -0.48 11.70
CA ASN A 383 -14.09 -0.83 10.28
C ASN A 383 -13.89 0.35 9.32
N ASP A 384 -13.37 1.47 9.81
CA ASP A 384 -13.11 2.67 9.03
C ASP A 384 -11.76 3.28 9.42
N LEU A 385 -11.18 4.07 8.53
CA LEU A 385 -9.99 4.89 8.80
C LEU A 385 -10.33 6.31 9.24
N LEU A 386 -11.61 6.71 9.15
CA LEU A 386 -12.09 7.98 9.68
C LEU A 386 -11.96 8.03 11.20
N THR A 387 -11.79 9.22 11.72
CA THR A 387 -11.91 9.48 13.17
C THR A 387 -12.99 10.51 13.43
N GLU A 388 -13.40 10.61 14.68
CA GLU A 388 -14.31 11.65 15.13
C GLU A 388 -13.69 12.44 16.28
N GLU A 389 -14.00 13.72 16.36
CA GLU A 389 -13.73 14.51 17.55
C GLU A 389 -14.78 14.20 18.61
N ASP A 390 -14.34 13.84 19.83
CA ASP A 390 -15.23 13.64 20.97
C ASP A 390 -14.68 14.41 22.18
N ILE A 391 -15.56 14.84 23.06
CA ILE A 391 -15.21 15.52 24.32
C ILE A 391 -15.59 14.60 25.48
N ARG A 392 -14.58 14.13 26.19
CA ARG A 392 -14.76 13.17 27.30
C ARG A 392 -14.36 13.76 28.65
N PRO A 393 -15.12 13.42 29.71
CA PRO A 393 -14.64 13.67 31.06
C PRO A 393 -13.38 12.83 31.33
N VAL A 394 -12.40 13.44 31.98
CA VAL A 394 -11.12 12.78 32.28
C VAL A 394 -10.73 12.98 33.75
N VAL A 395 -10.07 11.96 34.28
CA VAL A 395 -9.47 11.98 35.63
C VAL A 395 -7.97 12.13 35.47
N THR A 396 -7.40 13.09 36.16
CA THR A 396 -5.96 13.34 36.21
C THR A 396 -5.37 12.90 37.56
N SER A 397 -4.09 12.61 37.57
CA SER A 397 -3.25 12.39 38.76
C SER A 397 -2.08 13.36 38.66
N ASP A 398 -1.88 14.20 39.70
CA ASP A 398 -0.81 15.20 39.74
C ASP A 398 -0.77 16.14 38.52
N GLY A 399 -1.93 16.49 37.97
CA GLY A 399 -2.04 17.35 36.78
C GLY A 399 -1.72 16.66 35.44
N LEU A 400 -1.61 15.33 35.41
CA LEU A 400 -1.37 14.53 34.22
C LEU A 400 -2.54 13.61 33.94
N PHE A 401 -2.80 13.33 32.66
CA PHE A 401 -3.78 12.31 32.26
C PHE A 401 -3.33 10.94 32.78
N ASP A 402 -4.24 10.25 33.46
CA ASP A 402 -4.00 8.93 34.05
C ASP A 402 -4.92 7.89 33.41
N ALA A 403 -4.40 7.14 32.44
CA ALA A 403 -5.16 6.12 31.71
C ALA A 403 -5.70 5.00 32.62
N ALA A 404 -5.01 4.67 33.73
CA ALA A 404 -5.48 3.67 34.68
C ALA A 404 -6.77 4.07 35.41
N ARG A 405 -7.08 5.36 35.48
CA ARG A 405 -8.29 5.93 36.09
C ARG A 405 -9.40 6.24 35.08
N ASN A 406 -9.12 6.08 33.77
CA ASN A 406 -10.01 6.41 32.66
C ASN A 406 -10.31 5.18 31.80
N PRO A 407 -11.26 4.30 32.18
CA PRO A 407 -11.64 3.16 31.37
C PRO A 407 -12.03 3.57 29.94
N GLY A 408 -11.71 2.74 28.95
CA GLY A 408 -11.99 3.01 27.54
C GLY A 408 -11.09 4.04 26.86
N LEU A 409 -10.22 4.71 27.63
CA LEU A 409 -9.31 5.72 27.11
C LEU A 409 -7.84 5.24 27.23
N VAL A 410 -7.06 5.50 26.16
CA VAL A 410 -5.62 5.23 26.14
C VAL A 410 -4.85 6.46 25.69
N LYS A 411 -3.61 6.62 26.14
CA LYS A 411 -2.72 7.66 25.64
C LYS A 411 -2.21 7.29 24.26
N LEU A 412 -2.12 8.27 23.37
CA LEU A 412 -1.46 8.16 22.07
C LEU A 412 -0.28 9.14 22.03
N ALA A 413 0.86 8.68 21.53
CA ALA A 413 2.04 9.50 21.28
C ALA A 413 2.51 9.29 19.84
N VAL A 414 2.88 10.38 19.17
CA VAL A 414 3.62 10.37 17.90
C VAL A 414 4.95 11.09 18.16
N ILE A 415 6.05 10.38 17.96
CA ILE A 415 7.41 10.88 18.26
C ILE A 415 8.19 10.97 16.96
N GLU A 416 8.76 12.12 16.66
CA GLU A 416 9.67 12.30 15.55
C GLU A 416 10.84 11.32 15.68
N ARG A 417 11.11 10.53 14.62
CA ARG A 417 12.11 9.46 14.66
C ARG A 417 13.20 9.57 13.60
N HIS A 418 13.30 10.68 12.90
CA HIS A 418 14.21 10.83 11.76
C HIS A 418 15.44 11.68 12.12
N HIS A 419 15.24 12.80 12.81
CA HIS A 419 16.23 13.85 13.01
C HIS A 419 16.58 14.11 14.46
N ALA A 420 16.04 13.32 15.41
CA ALA A 420 16.26 13.49 16.86
C ALA A 420 15.89 14.89 17.37
N THR A 421 14.85 15.50 16.81
CA THR A 421 14.40 16.84 17.17
C THR A 421 13.83 16.93 18.59
N GLY A 422 13.36 15.78 19.12
CA GLY A 422 12.59 15.71 20.34
C GLY A 422 11.14 16.15 20.21
N ASN A 423 10.67 16.42 18.99
CA ASN A 423 9.27 16.74 18.72
C ASN A 423 8.38 15.54 19.02
N ARG A 424 7.23 15.84 19.63
CA ARG A 424 6.23 14.84 19.96
C ARG A 424 4.84 15.43 20.03
N GLY A 425 3.86 14.73 19.49
CA GLY A 425 2.44 14.95 19.75
C GLY A 425 1.94 13.97 20.80
N LEU A 426 1.02 14.43 21.65
CA LEU A 426 0.34 13.60 22.64
C LEU A 426 -1.16 13.83 22.53
N ALA A 427 -1.95 12.74 22.58
CA ALA A 427 -3.40 12.78 22.55
C ALA A 427 -4.00 11.64 23.39
N ILE A 428 -5.31 11.56 23.38
CA ILE A 428 -6.08 10.49 24.00
C ILE A 428 -6.92 9.83 22.91
N LEU A 429 -6.91 8.50 22.86
CA LEU A 429 -7.79 7.68 22.03
C LEU A 429 -9.00 7.16 22.81
N SER A 430 -10.17 7.17 22.19
CA SER A 430 -11.34 6.37 22.58
C SER A 430 -11.71 5.40 21.44
N GLY A 431 -12.40 4.31 21.79
CA GLY A 431 -12.76 3.27 20.81
C GLY A 431 -11.58 2.37 20.35
N TYR A 432 -10.39 2.51 20.93
CA TYR A 432 -9.25 1.62 20.68
C TYR A 432 -9.38 0.33 21.50
N ILE A 433 -9.74 0.46 22.77
CA ILE A 433 -10.10 -0.64 23.66
C ILE A 433 -11.59 -0.55 24.01
N ARG A 434 -12.16 -1.63 24.55
CA ARG A 434 -13.55 -1.61 25.00
C ARG A 434 -13.76 -0.53 26.07
N GLU A 435 -14.93 0.07 26.10
CA GLU A 435 -15.28 1.19 26.99
C GLU A 435 -15.09 0.91 28.49
N ASP A 436 -15.21 -0.36 28.90
CA ASP A 436 -15.01 -0.81 30.28
C ASP A 436 -13.59 -1.31 30.59
N ALA A 437 -12.76 -1.47 29.54
CA ALA A 437 -11.41 -2.02 29.65
C ALA A 437 -10.38 -0.97 30.10
N ARG A 438 -9.24 -1.47 30.54
CA ARG A 438 -8.02 -0.70 30.78
C ARG A 438 -6.85 -1.36 30.10
N MET A 439 -5.96 -0.57 29.52
CA MET A 439 -4.74 -1.06 28.91
C MET A 439 -3.60 -0.99 29.93
N ASP A 440 -3.15 -2.15 30.40
CA ASP A 440 -2.00 -2.28 31.31
C ASP A 440 -0.71 -2.63 30.53
N GLY A 441 -0.38 -1.80 29.54
CA GLY A 441 0.75 -2.01 28.65
C GLY A 441 0.81 -0.97 27.53
N ALA A 442 1.57 -1.27 26.47
CA ALA A 442 1.70 -0.43 25.30
C ALA A 442 1.84 -1.23 24.01
N VAL A 443 1.36 -0.65 22.91
CA VAL A 443 1.60 -1.09 21.52
C VAL A 443 2.32 0.05 20.81
N ALA A 444 3.44 -0.24 20.16
CA ALA A 444 4.16 0.75 19.37
C ALA A 444 4.53 0.20 17.99
N VAL A 445 4.52 1.10 16.99
CA VAL A 445 4.89 0.76 15.62
C VAL A 445 5.65 1.90 14.96
N THR A 446 6.50 1.57 13.99
CA THR A 446 7.18 2.54 13.11
C THR A 446 6.54 2.66 11.73
N VAL A 447 5.49 1.88 11.46
CA VAL A 447 4.65 2.01 10.27
C VAL A 447 3.47 2.91 10.66
N ALA A 448 3.56 4.20 10.31
CA ALA A 448 2.56 5.22 10.64
C ALA A 448 2.48 6.23 9.49
N HIS A 449 1.47 6.06 8.67
CA HIS A 449 1.30 6.77 7.40
C HIS A 449 1.19 8.30 7.57
N ASP A 450 1.84 9.10 6.68
CA ASP A 450 2.85 8.70 5.68
C ASP A 450 4.26 9.01 6.15
N SER A 451 4.41 9.91 7.16
CA SER A 451 5.72 10.34 7.68
C SER A 451 6.46 9.25 8.44
N HIS A 452 5.77 8.18 8.84
CA HIS A 452 6.29 7.04 9.59
C HIS A 452 7.04 7.43 10.87
N ASN A 453 6.54 8.42 11.55
CA ASN A 453 6.98 8.72 12.91
C ASN A 453 6.63 7.58 13.87
N LEU A 454 7.35 7.45 14.96
CA LEU A 454 7.10 6.40 15.96
C LEU A 454 5.76 6.67 16.67
N ILE A 455 4.76 5.80 16.44
CA ILE A 455 3.45 5.92 17.08
C ILE A 455 3.27 4.86 18.17
N ILE A 456 2.72 5.29 19.31
CA ILE A 456 2.59 4.45 20.52
C ILE A 456 1.24 4.71 21.17
N ALA A 457 0.44 3.66 21.37
CA ALA A 457 -0.74 3.68 22.23
C ALA A 457 -0.45 2.92 23.52
N GLY A 458 -0.80 3.50 24.68
CA GLY A 458 -0.52 2.82 25.95
C GLY A 458 -1.28 3.39 27.15
N GLY A 459 -1.31 2.57 28.20
CA GLY A 459 -1.91 2.92 29.49
C GLY A 459 -0.90 3.34 30.56
N SER A 460 0.40 3.19 30.30
CA SER A 460 1.50 3.49 31.23
C SER A 460 2.67 4.13 30.51
N ASP A 461 3.19 5.24 31.04
CA ASP A 461 4.33 5.96 30.46
C ASP A 461 5.60 5.10 30.47
N ALA A 462 5.78 4.26 31.49
CA ALA A 462 6.90 3.33 31.60
C ALA A 462 6.84 2.24 30.50
N ASP A 463 5.65 1.68 30.21
CA ASP A 463 5.49 0.69 29.15
C ASP A 463 5.64 1.33 27.76
N MET A 464 5.16 2.58 27.58
CA MET A 464 5.36 3.34 26.34
C MET A 464 6.85 3.63 26.10
N LEU A 465 7.62 3.98 27.13
CA LEU A 465 9.06 4.14 27.04
C LEU A 465 9.76 2.83 26.68
N THR A 466 9.41 1.74 27.36
CA THR A 466 9.97 0.41 27.07
C THR A 466 9.70 0.01 25.61
N ALA A 467 8.50 0.29 25.09
CA ALA A 467 8.13 0.01 23.70
C ALA A 467 8.95 0.85 22.70
N ALA A 468 9.12 2.15 22.98
CA ALA A 468 9.90 3.03 22.13
C ALA A 468 11.37 2.60 22.07
N GLU A 469 11.98 2.28 23.22
CA GLU A 469 13.36 1.82 23.29
C GLU A 469 13.58 0.48 22.59
N ALA A 470 12.63 -0.46 22.70
CA ALA A 470 12.68 -1.72 21.99
C ALA A 470 12.73 -1.52 20.46
N LEU A 471 11.87 -0.65 19.91
CA LEU A 471 11.87 -0.34 18.48
C LEU A 471 13.12 0.45 18.05
N ARG A 472 13.64 1.31 18.89
CA ARG A 472 14.91 2.00 18.63
C ARG A 472 16.08 1.01 18.50
N CYS A 473 16.12 0.00 19.39
CA CYS A 473 17.17 -1.03 19.38
C CYS A 473 17.09 -1.97 18.16
N THR A 474 15.89 -2.24 17.64
CA THR A 474 15.68 -3.14 16.48
C THR A 474 15.69 -2.43 15.13
N GLY A 475 15.78 -1.11 15.12
CA GLY A 475 15.73 -0.31 13.90
C GLY A 475 14.33 -0.11 13.34
N GLY A 476 13.29 -0.46 14.11
CA GLY A 476 11.88 -0.32 13.79
C GLY A 476 11.12 -1.65 13.82
N GLY A 477 9.80 -1.56 13.65
CA GLY A 477 8.90 -2.70 13.68
C GLY A 477 7.62 -2.45 14.46
N MET A 478 7.11 -3.52 15.06
CA MET A 478 5.94 -3.52 15.94
C MET A 478 6.32 -4.19 17.25
N VAL A 479 5.88 -3.64 18.38
CA VAL A 479 6.19 -4.20 19.69
C VAL A 479 4.99 -4.14 20.63
N LEU A 480 4.86 -5.18 21.45
CA LEU A 480 3.90 -5.29 22.54
C LEU A 480 4.66 -5.29 23.86
N VAL A 481 4.28 -4.40 24.75
CA VAL A 481 4.85 -4.32 26.11
C VAL A 481 3.73 -4.44 27.12
N LYS A 482 4.00 -5.21 28.18
CA LYS A 482 3.11 -5.32 29.33
C LYS A 482 3.91 -5.37 30.62
N LYS A 483 3.63 -4.46 31.55
CA LYS A 483 4.28 -4.39 32.87
C LYS A 483 5.82 -4.38 32.80
N GLY A 484 6.37 -3.59 31.89
CA GLY A 484 7.81 -3.42 31.68
C GLY A 484 8.48 -4.55 30.87
N HIS A 485 7.74 -5.54 30.39
CA HIS A 485 8.28 -6.65 29.61
C HIS A 485 7.82 -6.59 28.14
N VAL A 486 8.77 -6.81 27.22
CA VAL A 486 8.47 -7.01 25.80
C VAL A 486 7.86 -8.40 25.63
N GLU A 487 6.58 -8.45 25.30
CA GLU A 487 5.79 -9.68 25.15
C GLU A 487 5.86 -10.25 23.73
N ALA A 488 5.97 -9.39 22.72
CA ALA A 488 6.22 -9.76 21.34
C ALA A 488 6.86 -8.58 20.58
N LEU A 489 7.67 -8.93 19.59
CA LEU A 489 8.34 -7.97 18.72
C LEU A 489 8.42 -8.54 17.31
N LEU A 490 8.01 -7.72 16.32
CA LEU A 490 8.13 -8.00 14.89
C LEU A 490 9.06 -6.94 14.29
N ALA A 491 10.31 -7.34 14.00
CA ALA A 491 11.34 -6.40 13.52
C ALA A 491 11.14 -6.03 12.05
N LEU A 492 11.25 -4.74 11.75
CA LEU A 492 11.23 -4.17 10.40
C LEU A 492 12.46 -3.26 10.23
N PRO A 493 13.67 -3.85 10.13
CA PRO A 493 14.90 -3.07 10.19
C PRO A 493 15.16 -2.20 8.95
N VAL A 494 14.54 -2.51 7.81
CA VAL A 494 14.68 -1.71 6.58
C VAL A 494 13.78 -0.49 6.67
N ALA A 495 14.37 0.66 6.89
CA ALA A 495 13.72 1.95 7.08
C ALA A 495 12.69 1.99 8.23
N GLY A 496 12.62 0.96 9.07
CA GLY A 496 11.53 0.78 10.04
C GLY A 496 10.20 0.35 9.41
N LEU A 497 10.20 -0.10 8.16
CA LEU A 497 9.01 -0.40 7.36
C LEU A 497 8.98 -1.84 6.87
N MET A 498 10.12 -2.42 6.51
CA MET A 498 10.18 -3.73 5.84
C MET A 498 11.12 -4.68 6.57
N THR A 499 10.77 -5.97 6.48
CA THR A 499 11.59 -7.07 7.00
C THR A 499 12.71 -7.47 6.03
N THR A 500 13.75 -8.11 6.56
CA THR A 500 14.80 -8.79 5.78
C THR A 500 14.53 -10.28 5.60
N GLU A 501 13.41 -10.77 6.13
CA GLU A 501 13.03 -12.18 6.07
C GLU A 501 12.20 -12.50 4.84
N THR A 502 12.12 -13.78 4.47
CA THR A 502 11.23 -14.23 3.39
C THR A 502 9.77 -14.02 3.75
N ALA A 503 8.91 -13.95 2.74
CA ALA A 503 7.48 -13.73 2.92
C ALA A 503 6.84 -14.79 3.84
N GLU A 504 7.20 -16.07 3.67
CA GLU A 504 6.65 -17.18 4.46
C GLU A 504 6.98 -17.01 5.96
N VAL A 505 8.26 -16.77 6.27
CA VAL A 505 8.73 -16.60 7.66
C VAL A 505 8.09 -15.35 8.28
N PHE A 506 8.02 -14.27 7.52
CA PHE A 506 7.42 -13.03 8.00
C PHE A 506 5.92 -13.19 8.30
N ILE A 507 5.14 -13.80 7.40
CA ILE A 507 3.70 -14.05 7.57
C ILE A 507 3.42 -14.87 8.83
N GLU A 508 4.21 -15.92 9.09
CA GLU A 508 4.08 -16.73 10.31
C GLU A 508 4.34 -15.88 11.56
N LYS A 509 5.40 -15.08 11.59
CA LYS A 509 5.72 -14.19 12.71
C LYS A 509 4.66 -13.11 12.91
N GLN A 510 4.15 -12.53 11.82
CA GLN A 510 3.08 -11.54 11.87
C GLN A 510 1.80 -12.13 12.46
N ALA A 511 1.42 -13.33 12.02
CA ALA A 511 0.25 -14.04 12.59
C ALA A 511 0.41 -14.31 14.09
N ALA A 512 1.59 -14.75 14.51
CA ALA A 512 1.90 -14.98 15.93
C ALA A 512 1.86 -13.67 16.74
N PHE A 513 2.38 -12.56 16.19
CA PHE A 513 2.32 -11.25 16.81
C PHE A 513 0.87 -10.79 17.04
N TYR A 514 0.01 -10.86 16.00
CA TYR A 514 -1.39 -10.47 16.11
C TYR A 514 -2.19 -11.38 17.06
N ALA A 515 -1.90 -12.68 17.10
CA ALA A 515 -2.51 -13.61 18.07
C ALA A 515 -2.14 -13.22 19.51
N LYS A 516 -0.86 -12.89 19.75
CA LYS A 516 -0.39 -12.43 21.06
C LYS A 516 -1.02 -11.08 21.44
N LEU A 517 -1.07 -10.12 20.52
CA LEU A 517 -1.68 -8.81 20.69
C LEU A 517 -3.13 -8.93 21.20
N ARG A 518 -3.96 -9.72 20.51
CA ARG A 518 -5.36 -9.95 20.87
C ARG A 518 -5.53 -10.72 22.18
N SER A 519 -4.54 -11.50 22.60
CA SER A 519 -4.56 -12.21 23.89
C SER A 519 -4.21 -11.34 25.09
N LEU A 520 -3.54 -10.20 24.86
CA LEU A 520 -3.04 -9.32 25.93
C LEU A 520 -3.98 -8.18 26.28
N PHE A 521 -4.74 -7.67 25.30
CA PHE A 521 -5.53 -6.47 25.44
C PHE A 521 -6.94 -6.64 24.86
N ASP A 522 -7.93 -6.02 25.51
CA ASP A 522 -9.35 -6.04 25.11
C ASP A 522 -9.66 -4.93 24.13
N PHE A 523 -9.26 -5.10 22.87
CA PHE A 523 -9.57 -4.12 21.81
C PHE A 523 -11.07 -4.03 21.53
N ALA A 524 -11.49 -2.86 21.03
CA ALA A 524 -12.86 -2.68 20.58
C ALA A 524 -13.14 -3.50 19.31
N GLU A 525 -14.38 -3.91 19.14
CA GLU A 525 -14.80 -4.68 17.96
C GLU A 525 -14.68 -3.82 16.69
N GLY A 526 -14.21 -4.43 15.58
CA GLY A 526 -14.02 -3.74 14.31
C GLY A 526 -12.78 -2.83 14.25
N ILE A 527 -11.89 -2.87 15.25
CA ILE A 527 -10.63 -2.14 15.25
C ILE A 527 -9.47 -3.11 14.92
N ASP A 528 -8.69 -2.76 13.90
CA ASP A 528 -7.34 -3.32 13.75
C ASP A 528 -6.39 -2.51 14.63
N PRO A 529 -5.82 -3.09 15.70
CA PRO A 529 -5.07 -2.32 16.69
C PRO A 529 -3.78 -1.68 16.15
N VAL A 530 -3.22 -2.22 15.09
CA VAL A 530 -2.00 -1.70 14.47
C VAL A 530 -2.35 -0.71 13.36
N MET A 531 -3.15 -1.15 12.38
CA MET A 531 -3.50 -0.32 11.23
C MET A 531 -4.31 0.92 11.60
N THR A 532 -5.39 0.74 12.37
CA THR A 532 -6.22 1.88 12.76
C THR A 532 -5.40 2.91 13.56
N MET A 533 -4.49 2.43 14.43
CA MET A 533 -3.57 3.32 15.16
C MET A 533 -2.60 4.03 14.20
N ALA A 534 -2.00 3.31 13.25
CA ALA A 534 -1.03 3.86 12.30
C ALA A 534 -1.60 5.02 11.48
N PHE A 535 -2.85 4.90 11.04
CA PHE A 535 -3.54 5.95 10.28
C PHE A 535 -4.01 7.13 11.13
N THR A 536 -3.98 7.06 12.47
CA THR A 536 -4.29 8.24 13.30
C THR A 536 -3.26 9.37 13.17
N ALA A 537 -2.10 9.09 12.58
CA ALA A 537 -1.05 10.07 12.32
C ALA A 537 -1.19 10.79 10.96
N LEU A 538 -2.05 10.33 10.05
CA LEU A 538 -2.15 10.87 8.69
C LEU A 538 -3.05 12.12 8.61
N PRO A 539 -2.49 13.34 8.44
CA PRO A 539 -3.24 14.60 8.56
C PRO A 539 -4.00 14.99 7.28
N VAL A 540 -4.35 14.03 6.44
CA VAL A 540 -5.18 14.23 5.24
C VAL A 540 -6.53 13.50 5.31
N ILE A 541 -6.73 12.61 6.30
CA ILE A 541 -8.00 11.91 6.52
C ILE A 541 -8.76 12.54 7.69
N PRO A 542 -10.03 12.98 7.52
CA PRO A 542 -10.85 13.55 8.60
C PRO A 542 -11.09 12.56 9.77
N ALA A 543 -11.43 13.06 11.02
CA ALA A 543 -11.55 14.47 11.37
C ALA A 543 -10.32 14.99 12.12
N VAL A 544 -9.90 14.32 13.22
CA VAL A 544 -8.81 14.77 14.09
C VAL A 544 -7.68 13.74 14.07
N ARG A 545 -6.45 14.21 13.90
CA ARG A 545 -5.24 13.39 13.79
C ARG A 545 -4.15 13.87 14.75
N LEU A 546 -3.17 13.03 14.99
CA LEU A 546 -2.03 13.38 15.81
C LEU A 546 -0.75 13.27 15.01
N THR A 547 -0.04 14.38 14.79
CA THR A 547 1.31 14.39 14.24
C THR A 547 2.35 14.62 15.35
N ASP A 548 3.62 14.52 15.03
CA ASP A 548 4.71 14.89 15.95
C ASP A 548 4.68 16.38 16.33
N MET A 549 3.98 17.22 15.57
CA MET A 549 3.78 18.65 15.84
C MET A 549 2.57 18.93 16.75
N GLY A 550 1.67 17.96 16.97
CA GLY A 550 0.52 18.09 17.84
C GLY A 550 -0.79 17.56 17.27
N LEU A 551 -1.87 17.82 18.00
CA LEU A 551 -3.23 17.44 17.61
C LEU A 551 -3.73 18.35 16.48
N PHE A 552 -4.15 17.75 15.36
CA PHE A 552 -4.50 18.44 14.12
C PHE A 552 -5.97 18.17 13.73
N ASP A 553 -6.74 19.23 13.54
CA ASP A 553 -8.10 19.16 12.99
C ASP A 553 -8.04 19.29 11.47
N VAL A 554 -8.20 18.16 10.77
CA VAL A 554 -8.15 18.09 9.32
C VAL A 554 -9.29 18.88 8.67
N THR A 555 -10.45 18.97 9.34
CA THR A 555 -11.63 19.66 8.80
C THR A 555 -11.48 21.18 8.81
N ARG A 556 -10.72 21.70 9.77
CA ARG A 556 -10.38 23.13 9.91
C ARG A 556 -9.02 23.47 9.34
N PHE A 557 -8.24 22.42 9.00
CA PHE A 557 -6.86 22.55 8.52
C PHE A 557 -5.97 23.35 9.49
N ALA A 558 -6.05 23.02 10.77
CA ALA A 558 -5.35 23.74 11.84
C ALA A 558 -5.07 22.87 13.06
N PHE A 559 -4.01 23.21 13.80
CA PHE A 559 -3.74 22.59 15.10
C PHE A 559 -4.83 22.96 16.12
N THR A 560 -5.10 22.02 17.02
CA THR A 560 -6.00 22.17 18.15
C THR A 560 -5.36 21.65 19.44
N THR A 561 -6.05 21.75 20.57
CA THR A 561 -5.52 21.32 21.87
C THR A 561 -6.29 20.13 22.41
N VAL A 562 -5.61 19.27 23.18
CA VAL A 562 -6.26 18.17 23.93
C VAL A 562 -7.13 18.74 25.05
N GLU A 563 -6.72 19.81 25.69
CA GLU A 563 -7.47 20.48 26.73
C GLU A 563 -8.61 21.32 26.11
N VAL A 564 -9.79 21.24 26.73
CA VAL A 564 -11.02 21.93 26.26
C VAL A 564 -11.43 23.01 27.26
#